data_438fd63de600f51c3fa1ffb5830d1261
#
_entry.id   438fd63de600f51c3fa1ffb5830d1261
#
_cell.length_a   1.000
_cell.length_b   1.000
_cell.length_c   1.000
_cell.angle_alpha   90.00
_cell.angle_beta   90.00
_cell.angle_gamma   90.00
#
_symmetry.space_group_name_H-M   'P 1'
#
loop_
_entity.id
_entity.type
_entity.pdbx_description
1 polymer ?
#
loop_
_entity_poly.entity_id
_entity_poly.type
_entity_poly.pdbx_seq_one_letter_code
_entity_poly.pdbx_strand_id
1 'polypeptide(L)'
;MTPRAYSLPKNLPGEEKKAAGIEAANYDNRIPGVSIHYKDAVELVTRGAAKACLSVEQETVTRTSRNVVARIKGTDKAEEILTLTAHYDSVPEGPGAYDNMSGAAIIMELCRYFKEHRPRRTMEFVWFGAEEKGLLGSRN
;
A
#
# COMPACT_ATOMS: atom_id res chain seq x y z
N MET A 1 -5.82 -13.23 3.25
CA MET A 1 -4.66 -12.46 3.73
C MET A 1 -3.61 -12.49 2.65
N THR A 2 -3.18 -11.35 2.14
CA THR A 2 -2.03 -11.33 1.23
C THR A 2 -0.79 -11.32 2.13
N PRO A 3 0.10 -12.31 2.05
CA PRO A 3 1.30 -12.28 2.87
C PRO A 3 2.13 -11.04 2.52
N ARG A 4 2.56 -10.30 3.52
CA ARG A 4 3.50 -9.20 3.30
C ARG A 4 4.84 -9.77 2.84
N ALA A 5 5.34 -9.26 1.72
CA ALA A 5 6.72 -9.50 1.33
C ALA A 5 7.61 -8.67 2.27
N TYR A 6 8.36 -9.32 3.13
CA TYR A 6 9.46 -8.67 3.84
C TYR A 6 10.67 -8.66 2.95
N SER A 7 11.25 -7.47 2.73
CA SER A 7 12.52 -7.39 2.04
C SER A 7 13.61 -8.03 2.89
N LEU A 8 14.32 -8.99 2.31
CA LEU A 8 15.49 -9.58 2.96
C LEU A 8 16.60 -8.55 3.11
N PRO A 9 17.43 -8.69 4.16
CA PRO A 9 18.64 -7.92 4.29
C PRO A 9 19.50 -8.04 3.02
N LYS A 10 20.07 -6.92 2.59
CA LYS A 10 20.84 -6.83 1.34
C LYS A 10 22.08 -7.74 1.28
N ASN A 11 22.46 -8.34 2.39
CA ASN A 11 23.70 -9.11 2.57
C ASN A 11 23.49 -10.63 2.55
N LEU A 12 22.29 -11.12 2.26
CA LEU A 12 22.07 -12.55 2.15
C LEU A 12 22.61 -13.10 0.81
N PRO A 13 23.21 -14.30 0.80
CA PRO A 13 23.61 -14.98 -0.41
C PRO A 13 22.47 -15.10 -1.43
N GLY A 14 22.82 -15.20 -2.73
CA GLY A 14 21.83 -15.15 -3.81
C GLY A 14 20.76 -16.24 -3.77
N GLU A 15 21.05 -17.39 -3.16
CA GLU A 15 20.10 -18.49 -3.00
C GLU A 15 19.07 -18.23 -1.89
N GLU A 16 19.47 -17.55 -0.82
CA GLU A 16 18.57 -17.12 0.23
C GLU A 16 17.56 -16.07 -0.27
N LYS A 17 17.99 -15.20 -1.19
CA LYS A 17 17.10 -14.24 -1.85
C LYS A 17 16.04 -14.91 -2.71
N LYS A 18 16.34 -16.07 -3.28
CA LYS A 18 15.37 -16.87 -4.04
C LYS A 18 14.37 -17.59 -3.13
N ALA A 19 14.79 -17.99 -1.94
CA ALA A 19 13.91 -18.69 -0.99
C ALA A 19 12.95 -17.74 -0.28
N ALA A 20 13.34 -16.50 -0.10
CA ALA A 20 12.59 -15.56 0.73
C ALA A 20 11.70 -14.58 0.00
N GLY A 21 11.56 -14.64 -1.24
CA GLY A 21 10.65 -13.67 -1.75
C GLY A 21 10.61 -13.56 -3.24
N ILE A 22 9.62 -14.06 -3.69
CA ILE A 22 8.97 -13.50 -4.84
C ILE A 22 8.36 -12.22 -4.33
N GLU A 23 8.95 -11.09 -4.71
CA GLU A 23 8.34 -9.80 -4.42
C GLU A 23 6.89 -9.82 -4.85
N ALA A 24 6.01 -9.45 -3.94
CA ALA A 24 4.59 -9.31 -4.19
C ALA A 24 4.26 -8.25 -5.28
N ALA A 25 5.26 -7.59 -5.82
CA ALA A 25 5.16 -6.59 -6.88
C ALA A 25 4.83 -7.17 -8.26
N ASN A 26 4.94 -8.47 -8.47
CA ASN A 26 4.59 -9.09 -9.75
C ASN A 26 3.32 -9.92 -9.59
N TYR A 27 2.18 -9.26 -9.75
CA TYR A 27 0.85 -9.89 -9.78
C TYR A 27 0.66 -10.93 -10.90
N ASP A 28 1.63 -11.08 -11.76
CA ASP A 28 1.62 -12.03 -12.89
C ASP A 28 2.55 -13.24 -12.66
N ASN A 29 2.97 -13.45 -11.43
CA ASN A 29 3.74 -14.65 -11.08
C ASN A 29 2.85 -15.88 -11.14
N ARG A 30 3.06 -16.69 -12.16
CA ARG A 30 2.41 -18.00 -12.30
C ARG A 30 2.96 -19.05 -11.33
N ILE A 31 3.94 -18.69 -10.52
CA ILE A 31 4.57 -19.56 -9.52
C ILE A 31 4.04 -19.14 -8.16
N PRO A 32 3.40 -20.05 -7.40
CA PRO A 32 2.97 -19.78 -6.04
C PRO A 32 4.15 -19.34 -5.17
N GLY A 33 3.95 -18.30 -4.38
CA GLY A 33 4.96 -17.79 -3.47
C GLY A 33 4.34 -17.41 -2.13
N VAL A 34 5.13 -17.50 -1.08
CA VAL A 34 4.78 -17.05 0.26
C VAL A 34 5.91 -16.24 0.85
N SER A 35 5.56 -15.26 1.66
CA SER A 35 6.50 -14.59 2.53
C SER A 35 6.55 -15.32 3.86
N ILE A 36 7.74 -15.62 4.33
CA ILE A 36 7.96 -16.23 5.64
C ILE A 36 8.74 -15.27 6.55
N HIS A 37 8.63 -15.48 7.84
CA HIS A 37 9.37 -14.67 8.79
C HIS A 37 10.88 -14.87 8.63
N TYR A 38 11.67 -13.81 8.77
CA TYR A 38 13.13 -13.83 8.57
C TYR A 38 13.84 -14.95 9.35
N LYS A 39 13.45 -15.16 10.64
CA LYS A 39 14.04 -16.21 11.48
C LYS A 39 13.80 -17.61 10.90
N ASP A 40 12.61 -17.84 10.36
CA ASP A 40 12.26 -19.13 9.74
C ASP A 40 13.05 -19.35 8.44
N ALA A 41 13.25 -18.29 7.65
CA ALA A 41 14.10 -18.34 6.47
C ALA A 41 15.56 -18.69 6.81
N VAL A 42 16.12 -18.04 7.82
CA VAL A 42 17.48 -18.34 8.30
C VAL A 42 17.59 -19.78 8.80
N GLU A 43 16.61 -20.26 9.56
CA GLU A 43 16.61 -21.64 10.04
C GLU A 43 16.58 -22.67 8.91
N LEU A 44 15.73 -22.47 7.89
CA LEU A 44 15.66 -23.35 6.72
C LEU A 44 16.99 -23.44 5.98
N VAL A 45 17.64 -22.28 5.78
CA VAL A 45 18.94 -22.23 5.11
C VAL A 45 20.03 -22.90 5.95
N THR A 46 20.07 -22.63 7.26
CA THR A 46 21.06 -23.18 8.17
C THR A 46 20.94 -24.72 8.26
N ARG A 47 19.74 -25.25 8.16
CA ARG A 47 19.48 -26.69 8.13
C ARG A 47 19.76 -27.32 6.76
N GLY A 48 20.10 -26.54 5.74
CA GLY A 48 20.36 -27.03 4.38
C GLY A 48 19.09 -27.60 3.72
N ALA A 49 17.95 -27.01 3.96
CA ALA A 49 16.68 -27.45 3.37
C ALA A 49 16.75 -27.41 1.84
N ALA A 50 16.77 -28.56 1.19
CA ALA A 50 16.87 -28.70 -0.26
C ALA A 50 15.49 -28.79 -0.95
N LYS A 51 14.42 -28.98 -0.19
CA LYS A 51 13.04 -29.07 -0.68
C LYS A 51 12.09 -28.41 0.29
N ALA A 52 11.08 -27.73 -0.26
CA ALA A 52 9.97 -27.18 0.51
C ALA A 52 8.66 -27.65 -0.13
N CYS A 53 7.66 -27.90 0.73
CA CYS A 53 6.28 -28.11 0.30
C CYS A 53 5.48 -26.88 0.70
N LEU A 54 4.84 -26.27 -0.27
CA LEU A 54 3.99 -25.10 -0.07
C LEU A 54 2.53 -25.49 -0.27
N SER A 55 1.72 -25.34 0.77
CA SER A 55 0.27 -25.50 0.69
C SER A 55 -0.38 -24.18 1.07
N VAL A 56 -1.15 -23.61 0.16
CA VAL A 56 -1.86 -22.32 0.37
C VAL A 56 -3.34 -22.53 0.07
N GLU A 57 -4.18 -22.37 1.08
CA GLU A 57 -5.62 -22.25 0.89
C GLU A 57 -5.97 -20.79 0.69
N GLN A 58 -6.65 -20.50 -0.39
CA GLN A 58 -6.97 -19.14 -0.79
C GLN A 58 -8.40 -19.03 -1.29
N GLU A 59 -9.12 -18.04 -0.77
CA GLU A 59 -10.43 -17.66 -1.27
C GLU A 59 -10.31 -16.33 -2.05
N THR A 60 -10.92 -16.28 -3.23
CA THR A 60 -11.03 -15.04 -3.99
C THR A 60 -12.36 -14.35 -3.66
N VAL A 61 -12.28 -13.19 -3.06
CA VAL A 61 -13.45 -12.38 -2.68
C VAL A 61 -13.42 -11.05 -3.40
N THR A 62 -14.51 -10.74 -4.12
CA THR A 62 -14.68 -9.42 -4.73
C THR A 62 -15.17 -8.42 -3.68
N ARG A 63 -14.50 -7.29 -3.59
CA ARG A 63 -14.85 -6.18 -2.70
C ARG A 63 -14.90 -4.88 -3.49
N THR A 64 -15.74 -3.95 -3.05
CA THR A 64 -15.81 -2.60 -3.61
C THR A 64 -15.07 -1.65 -2.69
N SER A 65 -14.19 -0.85 -3.25
CA SER A 65 -13.58 0.29 -2.59
C SER A 65 -14.00 1.58 -3.28
N ARG A 66 -13.82 2.73 -2.64
CA ARG A 66 -14.15 4.04 -3.18
C ARG A 66 -13.03 5.01 -2.87
N ASN A 67 -12.83 5.97 -3.77
CA ASN A 67 -12.07 7.18 -3.47
C ASN A 67 -13.04 8.25 -2.96
N VAL A 68 -12.58 9.05 -2.00
CA VAL A 68 -13.31 10.22 -1.53
C VAL A 68 -12.64 11.46 -2.12
N VAL A 69 -13.41 12.33 -2.75
CA VAL A 69 -12.88 13.54 -3.39
C VAL A 69 -13.62 14.75 -2.89
N ALA A 70 -12.88 15.79 -2.48
CA ALA A 70 -13.40 17.10 -2.18
C ALA A 70 -12.70 18.14 -3.02
N ARG A 71 -13.44 19.13 -3.53
CA ARG A 71 -12.89 20.20 -4.37
C ARG A 71 -13.32 21.55 -3.85
N ILE A 72 -12.35 22.48 -3.74
CA ILE A 72 -12.57 23.87 -3.39
C ILE A 72 -12.13 24.70 -4.58
N LYS A 73 -13.09 25.35 -5.25
CA LYS A 73 -12.81 26.19 -6.42
C LYS A 73 -11.96 27.41 -6.01
N GLY A 74 -10.89 27.64 -6.76
CA GLY A 74 -10.03 28.80 -6.61
C GLY A 74 -10.70 30.11 -6.97
N THR A 75 -10.00 31.21 -6.74
CA THR A 75 -10.47 32.58 -7.06
C THR A 75 -10.00 33.02 -8.44
N ASP A 76 -8.80 33.57 -8.55
CA ASP A 76 -8.24 34.20 -9.77
C ASP A 76 -7.41 33.24 -10.64
N LYS A 77 -7.09 32.07 -10.13
CA LYS A 77 -6.36 30.98 -10.82
C LYS A 77 -7.13 29.67 -10.76
N ALA A 78 -8.43 29.73 -10.91
CA ALA A 78 -9.32 28.59 -10.71
C ALA A 78 -9.07 27.41 -11.68
N GLU A 79 -8.48 27.67 -12.84
CA GLU A 79 -8.14 26.64 -13.85
C GLU A 79 -6.89 25.83 -13.45
N GLU A 80 -6.03 26.39 -12.59
CA GLU A 80 -4.87 25.68 -12.06
C GLU A 80 -5.36 24.81 -10.88
N ILE A 81 -5.15 23.50 -10.94
CA ILE A 81 -5.56 22.56 -9.89
C ILE A 81 -4.34 22.10 -9.13
N LEU A 82 -4.43 22.18 -7.80
CA LEU A 82 -3.46 21.58 -6.90
C LEU A 82 -4.14 20.43 -6.17
N THR A 83 -3.66 19.22 -6.41
CA THR A 83 -4.21 18.01 -5.80
C THR A 83 -3.36 17.57 -4.62
N LEU A 84 -4.00 17.32 -3.48
CA LEU A 84 -3.40 16.74 -2.29
C LEU A 84 -4.02 15.37 -2.06
N THR A 85 -3.17 14.36 -1.86
CA THR A 85 -3.62 12.98 -1.78
C THR A 85 -3.08 12.25 -0.56
N ALA A 86 -3.87 11.33 -0.05
CA ALA A 86 -3.46 10.31 0.91
C ALA A 86 -4.37 9.10 0.75
N HIS A 87 -3.94 7.92 1.15
CA HIS A 87 -4.88 6.80 1.26
C HIS A 87 -5.46 6.71 2.67
N TYR A 88 -6.64 6.11 2.78
CA TYR A 88 -7.36 5.99 4.06
C TYR A 88 -7.56 4.54 4.52
N ASP A 89 -7.20 3.57 3.69
CA ASP A 89 -7.16 2.18 4.09
C ASP A 89 -5.86 1.83 4.80
N SER A 90 -5.85 0.71 5.50
CA SER A 90 -4.69 0.18 6.21
C SER A 90 -4.59 -1.33 6.04
N VAL A 91 -3.43 -1.87 6.37
CA VAL A 91 -3.24 -3.32 6.45
C VAL A 91 -4.02 -3.91 7.63
N PRO A 92 -4.49 -5.18 7.53
CA PRO A 92 -5.24 -5.82 8.61
C PRO A 92 -4.46 -5.95 9.93
N GLU A 93 -3.13 -6.00 9.85
CA GLU A 93 -2.25 -6.24 10.99
C GLU A 93 -1.94 -4.97 11.80
N GLY A 94 -2.35 -3.80 11.31
CA GLY A 94 -2.04 -2.52 11.93
C GLY A 94 -3.21 -1.55 11.96
N PRO A 95 -3.23 -0.62 12.93
CA PRO A 95 -4.28 0.40 13.05
C PRO A 95 -4.18 1.49 11.97
N GLY A 96 -3.11 1.53 11.17
CA GLY A 96 -2.90 2.52 10.13
C GLY A 96 -2.70 3.95 10.63
N ALA A 97 -2.33 4.13 11.92
CA ALA A 97 -2.24 5.46 12.52
C ALA A 97 -1.19 6.36 11.85
N TYR A 98 -0.07 5.81 11.47
CA TYR A 98 0.97 6.51 10.70
C TYR A 98 0.77 6.29 9.20
N ASP A 99 0.62 5.08 8.78
CA ASP A 99 0.41 4.68 7.40
C ASP A 99 -1.05 4.22 7.18
N ASN A 100 -1.93 5.10 6.68
CA ASN A 100 -1.67 6.49 6.32
C ASN A 100 -2.74 7.44 6.88
N MET A 101 -3.25 7.17 8.09
CA MET A 101 -4.19 8.06 8.75
C MET A 101 -3.55 9.43 9.03
N SER A 102 -2.23 9.48 9.26
CA SER A 102 -1.50 10.74 9.43
C SER A 102 -1.65 11.65 8.21
N GLY A 103 -1.39 11.13 7.00
CA GLY A 103 -1.58 11.86 5.76
C GLY A 103 -3.05 12.20 5.50
N ALA A 104 -3.95 11.26 5.74
CA ALA A 104 -5.38 11.47 5.58
C ALA A 104 -5.91 12.59 6.48
N ALA A 105 -5.46 12.65 7.74
CA ALA A 105 -5.83 13.69 8.70
C ALA A 105 -5.26 15.06 8.30
N ILE A 106 -4.00 15.11 7.82
CA ILE A 106 -3.38 16.35 7.35
C ILE A 106 -4.17 16.97 6.20
N ILE A 107 -4.48 16.19 5.17
CA ILE A 107 -5.22 16.75 4.02
C ILE A 107 -6.68 17.08 4.37
N MET A 108 -7.28 16.40 5.34
CA MET A 108 -8.61 16.73 5.85
C MET A 108 -8.60 18.09 6.57
N GLU A 109 -7.59 18.36 7.38
CA GLU A 109 -7.46 19.64 8.06
C GLU A 109 -7.15 20.78 7.07
N LEU A 110 -6.30 20.52 6.07
CA LEU A 110 -6.07 21.47 4.99
C LEU A 110 -7.35 21.75 4.18
N CYS A 111 -8.17 20.74 3.92
CA CYS A 111 -9.46 20.92 3.27
C CYS A 111 -10.38 21.83 4.11
N ARG A 112 -10.43 21.63 5.44
CA ARG A 112 -11.17 22.48 6.35
C ARG A 112 -10.65 23.92 6.34
N TYR A 113 -9.34 24.09 6.41
CA TYR A 113 -8.69 25.40 6.37
C TYR A 113 -9.02 26.17 5.08
N PHE A 114 -8.85 25.55 3.92
CA PHE A 114 -9.10 26.19 2.63
C PHE A 114 -10.58 26.42 2.32
N LYS A 115 -11.48 25.75 2.98
CA LYS A 115 -12.91 26.07 2.94
C LYS A 115 -13.19 27.46 3.51
N GLU A 116 -12.49 27.84 4.59
CA GLU A 116 -12.60 29.15 5.24
C GLU A 116 -11.71 30.21 4.59
N HIS A 117 -10.55 29.79 4.06
CA HIS A 117 -9.54 30.67 3.45
C HIS A 117 -9.38 30.31 1.96
N ARG A 118 -10.28 30.87 1.15
CA ARG A 118 -10.35 30.50 -0.28
C ARG A 118 -9.01 30.69 -0.99
N PRO A 119 -8.46 29.63 -1.61
CA PRO A 119 -7.20 29.66 -2.30
C PRO A 119 -7.33 30.35 -3.66
N ARG A 120 -6.20 30.79 -4.23
CA ARG A 120 -6.17 31.31 -5.60
C ARG A 120 -6.39 30.21 -6.63
N ARG A 121 -5.73 29.05 -6.44
CA ARG A 121 -5.88 27.83 -7.27
C ARG A 121 -7.02 26.97 -6.76
N THR A 122 -7.59 26.19 -7.64
CA THR A 122 -8.52 25.12 -7.21
C THR A 122 -7.74 24.07 -6.44
N MET A 123 -8.24 23.75 -5.26
CA MET A 123 -7.68 22.67 -4.44
C MET A 123 -8.54 21.42 -4.60
N GLU A 124 -7.91 20.30 -4.84
CA GLU A 124 -8.55 19.01 -4.87
C GLU A 124 -7.91 18.07 -3.84
N PHE A 125 -8.73 17.48 -3.00
CA PHE A 125 -8.32 16.59 -1.93
C PHE A 125 -8.85 15.21 -2.25
N VAL A 126 -7.95 14.23 -2.30
CA VAL A 126 -8.32 12.86 -2.67
C VAL A 126 -7.82 11.88 -1.61
N TRP A 127 -8.76 11.16 -1.02
CA TRP A 127 -8.47 10.03 -0.14
C TRP A 127 -8.68 8.74 -0.93
N PHE A 128 -7.58 8.06 -1.24
CA PHE A 128 -7.63 6.81 -1.99
C PHE A 128 -8.00 5.64 -1.11
N GLY A 129 -8.85 4.76 -1.61
CA GLY A 129 -9.11 3.46 -1.02
C GLY A 129 -8.32 2.36 -1.70
N ALA A 130 -8.12 1.25 -0.98
CA ALA A 130 -7.42 0.08 -1.47
C ALA A 130 -5.99 0.35 -2.00
N GLU A 131 -5.27 1.25 -1.36
CA GLU A 131 -3.86 1.51 -1.64
C GLU A 131 -3.03 0.28 -1.27
N GLU A 132 -3.26 -0.27 -0.08
CA GLU A 132 -2.58 -1.43 0.48
C GLU A 132 -2.85 -2.75 -0.28
N LYS A 133 -3.70 -2.71 -1.28
CA LYS A 133 -3.99 -3.80 -2.22
C LYS A 133 -3.33 -3.60 -3.59
N GLY A 134 -2.35 -2.72 -3.67
CA GLY A 134 -1.58 -2.46 -4.87
C GLY A 134 -1.99 -1.17 -5.59
N LEU A 135 -2.20 -0.08 -4.85
CA LEU A 135 -2.48 1.25 -5.38
C LEU A 135 -3.77 1.31 -6.22
N LEU A 136 -4.77 0.46 -5.89
CA LEU A 136 -5.95 0.32 -6.75
C LEU A 136 -6.74 1.63 -6.86
N GLY A 137 -6.89 2.38 -5.77
CA GLY A 137 -7.62 3.63 -5.78
C GLY A 137 -6.98 4.72 -6.64
N SER A 138 -5.66 4.84 -6.62
CA SER A 138 -4.94 5.86 -7.38
C SER A 138 -4.73 5.51 -8.85
N ARG A 139 -4.96 4.26 -9.25
CA ARG A 139 -4.87 3.79 -10.65
C ARG A 139 -6.18 3.94 -11.41
N ASN A 140 -7.28 4.20 -10.72
CA ASN A 140 -8.62 4.42 -11.27
C ASN A 140 -9.03 5.89 -11.17
#